data_a5777c2a49a2029cb10518f428540f4e
#
_entry.id   a5777c2a49a2029cb10518f428540f4e
#
_cell.length_a   1.000
_cell.length_b   1.000
_cell.length_c   1.000
_cell.angle_alpha   90.00
_cell.angle_beta   90.00
_cell.angle_gamma   90.00
#
_symmetry.space_group_name_H-M   'P 1'
#
loop_
_entity.id
_entity.type
_entity.pdbx_description
1 polymer ?
#
loop_
_entity_poly.entity_id
_entity_poly.type
_entity_poly.pdbx_seq_one_letter_code
_entity_poly.pdbx_strand_id
1 'polypeptide(L)'
;MKYKVLVTVLLFFMLNLYSQKNIVSVKRSEYGMKLVVDGADFMINGMNWDYVPIGKNYEYSLWKQSDELIKAALDAEMSLLKNIGVNTIRVYTGMQPKWITYVYETYGIYTMLNHTFGRYGLTINGVWTPVTEYKDPKTKILLLAEVTAIAKEYKDTPGLLLFLLGNENNYGLFWSGAETEDFPEEDEKKKIIGERLGRPMYKLMNDAAIKMKSINNNLPIAICNGDLLFAEIIAEECTDIDIYGTNMYRGKSFTDAFERVKKELDMPILFTEFGADAFNVISNEEDQEMQAFYMVENWKEIYQNASGLGKSGNAIGGFTFQFSDGWWKYGQTKNLDLHDNNASWSNRGYNLDIDGNNNNNMNEEWFGVCAKGPTNSKGLYNLYPRAAYFALQEVHQLNPFLKEMNLTIISEHFKKIRLKKHVLKAKEHNKSLLKDE
;
A
#
# COMPACT_ATOMS: atom_id res chain seq x y z
N MET A 1 -8.14 24.84 52.39
CA MET A 1 -8.33 25.27 51.00
C MET A 1 -7.33 24.66 50.00
N LYS A 2 -6.17 24.12 50.40
CA LYS A 2 -5.13 23.57 49.51
C LYS A 2 -5.42 22.16 48.99
N TYR A 3 -6.27 21.36 49.61
CA TYR A 3 -6.59 19.99 49.18
C TYR A 3 -7.68 19.86 48.10
N LYS A 4 -8.55 20.87 47.94
CA LYS A 4 -9.60 20.84 46.92
C LYS A 4 -9.10 21.15 45.51
N VAL A 5 -7.99 21.90 45.37
CA VAL A 5 -7.39 22.24 44.09
C VAL A 5 -6.61 21.05 43.51
N LEU A 6 -5.99 20.20 44.36
CA LEU A 6 -5.22 19.06 43.91
C LEU A 6 -6.09 17.93 43.33
N VAL A 7 -7.29 17.73 43.88
CA VAL A 7 -8.24 16.72 43.39
C VAL A 7 -8.84 17.12 42.03
N THR A 8 -9.07 18.41 41.80
CA THR A 8 -9.64 18.90 40.54
C THR A 8 -8.61 18.81 39.36
N VAL A 9 -7.33 19.01 39.62
CA VAL A 9 -6.25 18.87 38.62
C VAL A 9 -6.02 17.39 38.28
N LEU A 10 -6.10 16.48 39.26
CA LEU A 10 -5.99 15.04 39.01
C LEU A 10 -7.18 14.48 38.22
N LEU A 11 -8.39 15.00 38.41
CA LEU A 11 -9.57 14.63 37.62
C LEU A 11 -9.50 15.13 36.18
N PHE A 12 -8.87 16.28 35.92
CA PHE A 12 -8.66 16.78 34.57
C PHE A 12 -7.60 15.97 33.77
N PHE A 13 -6.61 15.38 34.46
CA PHE A 13 -5.62 14.49 33.83
C PHE A 13 -6.15 13.07 33.57
N MET A 14 -7.13 12.61 34.33
CA MET A 14 -7.76 11.29 34.12
C MET A 14 -8.82 11.27 32.99
N LEU A 15 -9.31 12.43 32.56
CA LEU A 15 -10.31 12.51 31.47
C LEU A 15 -9.71 12.41 30.04
N ASN A 16 -8.39 12.39 29.91
CA ASN A 16 -7.71 12.26 28.59
C ASN A 16 -7.26 10.83 28.24
N LEU A 17 -7.68 9.81 28.98
CA LEU A 17 -7.34 8.41 28.72
C LEU A 17 -8.46 7.63 28.02
N TYR A 18 -9.44 8.29 27.43
CA TYR A 18 -10.29 7.62 26.45
C TYR A 18 -9.51 7.58 25.12
N SER A 19 -9.12 6.39 24.71
CA SER A 19 -8.62 6.07 23.39
C SER A 19 -9.46 6.82 22.35
N GLN A 20 -8.85 7.83 21.74
CA GLN A 20 -9.52 8.66 20.73
C GLN A 20 -9.77 7.78 19.52
N LYS A 21 -11.04 7.48 19.23
CA LYS A 21 -11.43 6.76 18.01
C LYS A 21 -11.03 7.62 16.83
N ASN A 22 -10.23 7.08 15.92
CA ASN A 22 -9.95 7.78 14.67
C ASN A 22 -11.24 7.89 13.86
N ILE A 23 -11.62 9.10 13.53
CA ILE A 23 -12.71 9.39 12.59
C ILE A 23 -12.07 9.72 11.27
N VAL A 24 -12.19 8.82 10.33
CA VAL A 24 -11.65 8.98 8.98
C VAL A 24 -12.79 9.09 7.98
N SER A 25 -12.73 10.10 7.12
CA SER A 25 -13.78 10.31 6.13
C SER A 25 -13.23 10.90 4.84
N VAL A 26 -13.87 10.57 3.73
CA VAL A 26 -13.66 11.25 2.45
C VAL A 26 -14.53 12.50 2.42
N LYS A 27 -13.94 13.68 2.27
CA LYS A 27 -14.65 14.92 2.05
C LYS A 27 -14.63 15.32 0.58
N ARG A 28 -15.79 15.73 0.07
CA ARG A 28 -15.99 16.23 -1.29
C ARG A 28 -16.29 17.72 -1.26
N SER A 29 -15.75 18.46 -2.20
CA SER A 29 -15.99 19.88 -2.40
C SER A 29 -15.87 20.23 -3.89
N GLU A 30 -16.15 21.47 -4.26
CA GLU A 30 -15.89 22.01 -5.61
C GLU A 30 -14.40 21.94 -6.00
N TYR A 31 -13.50 21.90 -5.02
CA TYR A 31 -12.03 21.80 -5.22
C TYR A 31 -11.52 20.36 -5.35
N GLY A 32 -12.39 19.37 -5.19
CA GLY A 32 -12.03 17.95 -5.30
C GLY A 32 -12.38 17.12 -4.08
N MET A 33 -11.66 16.00 -3.93
CA MET A 33 -11.86 15.01 -2.88
C MET A 33 -10.59 14.87 -2.05
N LYS A 34 -10.73 14.70 -0.73
CA LYS A 34 -9.61 14.52 0.19
C LYS A 34 -9.99 13.62 1.36
N LEU A 35 -8.98 12.96 1.93
CA LEU A 35 -9.12 12.24 3.17
C LEU A 35 -9.00 13.22 4.35
N VAL A 36 -9.83 13.02 5.36
CA VAL A 36 -9.80 13.79 6.60
C VAL A 36 -9.73 12.83 7.77
N VAL A 37 -8.76 13.03 8.66
CA VAL A 37 -8.54 12.24 9.85
C VAL A 37 -8.68 13.15 11.07
N ASP A 38 -9.61 12.85 11.96
CA ASP A 38 -9.92 13.63 13.16
C ASP A 38 -10.12 15.13 12.91
N GLY A 39 -10.71 15.45 11.75
CA GLY A 39 -11.00 16.82 11.32
C GLY A 39 -9.89 17.52 10.55
N ALA A 40 -8.69 16.94 10.46
CA ALA A 40 -7.55 17.48 9.71
C ALA A 40 -7.42 16.85 8.31
N ASP A 41 -7.04 17.67 7.32
CA ASP A 41 -6.73 17.19 5.97
C ASP A 41 -5.53 16.25 6.00
N PHE A 42 -5.64 15.10 5.33
CA PHE A 42 -4.64 14.04 5.40
C PHE A 42 -4.26 13.52 4.01
N MET A 43 -2.97 13.60 3.67
CA MET A 43 -2.39 12.94 2.52
C MET A 43 -1.72 11.65 2.97
N ILE A 44 -2.08 10.53 2.37
CA ILE A 44 -1.45 9.25 2.67
C ILE A 44 -0.07 9.22 2.01
N ASN A 45 0.98 9.36 2.80
CA ASN A 45 2.37 9.09 2.43
C ASN A 45 2.65 7.65 2.85
N GLY A 46 2.24 6.71 2.02
CA GLY A 46 2.16 5.31 2.37
C GLY A 46 3.36 4.48 1.91
N MET A 47 3.52 3.34 2.59
CA MET A 47 4.49 2.31 2.23
C MET A 47 3.87 0.92 2.35
N ASN A 48 4.04 0.09 1.32
CA ASN A 48 3.78 -1.34 1.45
C ASN A 48 4.85 -1.94 2.36
N TRP A 49 4.42 -2.65 3.40
CA TRP A 49 5.29 -3.17 4.42
C TRP A 49 4.97 -4.62 4.74
N ASP A 50 5.98 -5.45 4.70
CA ASP A 50 5.98 -6.81 5.20
C ASP A 50 7.29 -7.09 5.97
N TYR A 51 7.36 -8.22 6.66
CA TYR A 51 8.56 -8.65 7.36
C TYR A 51 8.80 -10.13 7.06
N VAL A 52 9.64 -10.40 6.07
CA VAL A 52 10.03 -11.76 5.68
C VAL A 52 11.55 -11.83 5.61
N PRO A 53 12.21 -12.57 6.55
CA PRO A 53 13.67 -12.76 6.52
C PRO A 53 14.14 -13.49 5.26
N ILE A 54 15.37 -13.22 4.81
CA ILE A 54 16.03 -14.00 3.77
C ILE A 54 16.02 -15.49 4.13
N GLY A 55 15.77 -16.36 3.17
CA GLY A 55 15.65 -17.79 3.37
C GLY A 55 14.28 -18.26 3.86
N LYS A 56 13.31 -17.35 3.95
CA LYS A 56 11.89 -17.63 4.22
C LYS A 56 11.05 -17.38 2.99
N ASN A 57 9.84 -17.91 2.97
CA ASN A 57 8.87 -17.70 1.89
C ASN A 57 7.56 -17.11 2.43
N TYR A 58 6.54 -17.03 1.60
CA TYR A 58 5.22 -16.50 1.92
C TYR A 58 4.48 -17.21 3.08
N GLU A 59 4.94 -18.37 3.53
CA GLU A 59 4.39 -19.06 4.71
C GLU A 59 4.88 -18.44 6.03
N TYR A 60 5.98 -17.66 5.97
CA TYR A 60 6.47 -16.95 7.15
C TYR A 60 5.48 -15.88 7.58
N SER A 61 5.26 -15.78 8.87
CA SER A 61 4.45 -14.72 9.46
C SER A 61 5.13 -14.16 10.71
N LEU A 62 5.43 -12.86 10.69
CA LEU A 62 5.93 -12.16 11.85
C LEU A 62 4.93 -12.26 13.02
N TRP A 63 3.63 -12.22 12.73
CA TRP A 63 2.55 -12.24 13.73
C TRP A 63 2.41 -13.56 14.48
N LYS A 64 3.10 -14.60 14.06
CA LYS A 64 3.21 -15.90 14.74
C LYS A 64 4.46 -16.04 15.59
N GLN A 65 5.32 -15.02 15.62
CA GLN A 65 6.54 -15.00 16.42
C GLN A 65 6.28 -14.52 17.84
N SER A 66 7.31 -14.49 18.70
CA SER A 66 7.17 -13.95 20.05
C SER A 66 6.92 -12.43 20.04
N ASP A 67 6.24 -11.91 21.04
CA ASP A 67 5.97 -10.48 21.17
C ASP A 67 7.28 -9.65 21.21
N GLU A 68 8.35 -10.21 21.77
CA GLU A 68 9.68 -9.58 21.83
C GLU A 68 10.27 -9.41 20.42
N LEU A 69 10.17 -10.46 19.58
CA LEU A 69 10.66 -10.37 18.20
C LEU A 69 9.80 -9.44 17.37
N ILE A 70 8.48 -9.54 17.49
CA ILE A 70 7.55 -8.64 16.77
C ILE A 70 7.86 -7.18 17.12
N LYS A 71 7.96 -6.88 18.42
CA LYS A 71 8.27 -5.52 18.87
C LYS A 71 9.62 -5.03 18.36
N ALA A 72 10.66 -5.86 18.43
CA ALA A 72 11.99 -5.49 17.97
C ALA A 72 12.03 -5.23 16.45
N ALA A 73 11.32 -6.04 15.65
CA ALA A 73 11.18 -5.85 14.21
C ALA A 73 10.44 -4.54 13.89
N LEU A 74 9.32 -4.29 14.58
CA LEU A 74 8.57 -3.03 14.43
C LEU A 74 9.41 -1.82 14.83
N ASP A 75 10.14 -1.88 15.95
CA ASP A 75 10.99 -0.76 16.41
C ASP A 75 12.09 -0.43 15.39
N ALA A 76 12.73 -1.46 14.83
CA ALA A 76 13.78 -1.28 13.83
C ALA A 76 13.24 -0.61 12.56
N GLU A 77 12.12 -1.10 12.02
CA GLU A 77 11.64 -0.69 10.70
C GLU A 77 10.72 0.53 10.74
N MET A 78 9.82 0.66 11.73
CA MET A 78 8.93 1.83 11.85
C MET A 78 9.71 3.12 12.14
N SER A 79 10.85 3.04 12.83
CA SER A 79 11.74 4.20 13.02
C SER A 79 12.30 4.71 11.69
N LEU A 80 12.71 3.81 10.79
CA LEU A 80 13.18 4.17 9.44
C LEU A 80 12.05 4.75 8.58
N LEU A 81 10.86 4.16 8.63
CA LEU A 81 9.69 4.65 7.91
C LEU A 81 9.28 6.05 8.38
N LYS A 82 9.26 6.28 9.70
CA LYS A 82 9.00 7.61 10.26
C LYS A 82 10.01 8.64 9.79
N ASN A 83 11.29 8.28 9.71
CA ASN A 83 12.37 9.18 9.27
C ASN A 83 12.23 9.65 7.82
N ILE A 84 11.58 8.89 6.97
CA ILE A 84 11.29 9.29 5.58
C ILE A 84 9.91 9.92 5.40
N GLY A 85 9.20 10.19 6.49
CA GLY A 85 7.90 10.86 6.45
C GLY A 85 6.72 9.97 6.06
N VAL A 86 6.88 8.64 6.11
CA VAL A 86 5.77 7.70 5.98
C VAL A 86 4.84 7.86 7.16
N ASN A 87 3.56 8.04 6.86
CA ASN A 87 2.50 8.20 7.85
C ASN A 87 1.50 7.04 7.88
N THR A 88 1.58 6.13 6.91
CA THR A 88 0.67 4.99 6.81
C THR A 88 1.41 3.77 6.21
N ILE A 89 1.22 2.60 6.80
CA ILE A 89 1.65 1.33 6.20
C ILE A 89 0.46 0.55 5.67
N ARG A 90 0.65 -0.17 4.56
CA ARG A 90 -0.27 -1.20 4.11
C ARG A 90 0.22 -2.54 4.58
N VAL A 91 -0.65 -3.28 5.26
CA VAL A 91 -0.39 -4.65 5.73
C VAL A 91 -1.58 -5.55 5.42
N TYR A 92 -1.31 -6.84 5.25
CA TYR A 92 -2.36 -7.84 5.12
C TYR A 92 -2.91 -8.25 6.49
N THR A 93 -4.08 -8.89 6.51
CA THR A 93 -4.70 -9.45 7.72
C THR A 93 -3.73 -10.38 8.45
N GLY A 94 -3.80 -10.36 9.80
CA GLY A 94 -2.92 -11.11 10.69
C GLY A 94 -2.16 -10.24 11.68
N MET A 95 -1.94 -8.96 11.37
CA MET A 95 -1.44 -7.98 12.34
C MET A 95 -2.52 -7.71 13.39
N GLN A 96 -2.30 -8.11 14.64
CA GLN A 96 -3.30 -7.95 15.70
C GLN A 96 -3.52 -6.47 16.07
N PRO A 97 -4.71 -6.10 16.59
CA PRO A 97 -5.04 -4.72 16.99
C PRO A 97 -4.01 -4.07 17.89
N LYS A 98 -3.42 -4.82 18.83
CA LYS A 98 -2.37 -4.33 19.75
C LYS A 98 -1.15 -3.78 19.03
N TRP A 99 -0.77 -4.38 17.89
CA TRP A 99 0.40 -3.94 17.12
C TRP A 99 0.11 -2.73 16.25
N ILE A 100 -1.11 -2.62 15.72
CA ILE A 100 -1.57 -1.39 15.05
C ILE A 100 -1.54 -0.22 16.02
N THR A 101 -2.10 -0.41 17.21
CA THR A 101 -2.08 0.59 18.30
C THR A 101 -0.65 0.95 18.68
N TYR A 102 0.23 -0.06 18.87
CA TYR A 102 1.64 0.16 19.20
C TYR A 102 2.36 1.01 18.17
N VAL A 103 2.22 0.69 16.88
CA VAL A 103 2.84 1.43 15.77
C VAL A 103 2.33 2.87 15.73
N TYR A 104 1.03 3.06 15.89
CA TYR A 104 0.43 4.39 15.91
C TYR A 104 0.88 5.23 17.09
N GLU A 105 0.78 4.71 18.32
CA GLU A 105 1.11 5.45 19.54
C GLU A 105 2.62 5.77 19.64
N THR A 106 3.47 4.87 19.14
CA THR A 106 4.93 5.04 19.24
C THR A 106 5.50 5.88 18.09
N TYR A 107 5.01 5.65 16.86
CA TYR A 107 5.61 6.22 15.66
C TYR A 107 4.72 7.23 14.95
N GLY A 108 3.44 7.31 15.28
CA GLY A 108 2.46 8.15 14.57
C GLY A 108 2.11 7.62 13.19
N ILE A 109 2.36 6.33 12.93
CA ILE A 109 2.10 5.69 11.64
C ILE A 109 0.78 4.94 11.71
N TYR A 110 -0.13 5.28 10.81
CA TYR A 110 -1.41 4.59 10.64
C TYR A 110 -1.25 3.27 9.88
N THR A 111 -2.29 2.45 9.92
CA THR A 111 -2.36 1.18 9.21
C THR A 111 -3.56 1.14 8.28
N MET A 112 -3.34 0.80 7.00
CA MET A 112 -4.35 0.30 6.08
C MET A 112 -4.35 -1.22 6.15
N LEU A 113 -5.45 -1.83 6.62
CA LEU A 113 -5.56 -3.27 6.79
C LEU A 113 -6.22 -3.91 5.56
N ASN A 114 -5.48 -4.77 4.87
CA ASN A 114 -5.89 -5.39 3.62
C ASN A 114 -6.41 -6.82 3.82
N HIS A 115 -7.66 -7.07 3.43
CA HIS A 115 -8.23 -8.40 3.29
C HIS A 115 -8.19 -8.83 1.82
N THR A 116 -7.57 -9.96 1.50
CA THR A 116 -7.34 -10.41 0.11
C THR A 116 -8.62 -10.74 -0.67
N PHE A 117 -9.71 -10.94 0.03
CA PHE A 117 -11.04 -11.19 -0.53
C PHE A 117 -11.07 -12.33 -1.56
N GLY A 118 -10.36 -13.42 -1.24
CA GLY A 118 -10.27 -14.60 -2.08
C GLY A 118 -9.34 -14.48 -3.29
N ARG A 119 -8.47 -13.46 -3.39
CA ARG A 119 -7.54 -13.28 -4.51
C ARG A 119 -6.66 -14.49 -4.77
N TYR A 120 -6.17 -15.12 -3.72
CA TYR A 120 -5.24 -16.25 -3.78
C TYR A 120 -5.91 -17.59 -3.50
N GLY A 121 -7.21 -17.69 -3.77
CA GLY A 121 -8.02 -18.88 -3.48
C GLY A 121 -8.66 -18.86 -2.10
N LEU A 122 -9.54 -19.83 -1.87
CA LEU A 122 -10.30 -20.00 -0.63
C LEU A 122 -10.37 -21.46 -0.21
N THR A 123 -10.41 -21.70 1.10
CA THR A 123 -10.72 -23.01 1.66
C THR A 123 -12.19 -23.06 2.04
N ILE A 124 -12.98 -23.84 1.28
CA ILE A 124 -14.42 -24.02 1.51
C ILE A 124 -14.65 -25.45 1.97
N ASN A 125 -15.22 -25.63 3.17
CA ASN A 125 -15.48 -26.96 3.77
C ASN A 125 -14.22 -27.85 3.82
N GLY A 126 -13.04 -27.27 4.09
CA GLY A 126 -11.79 -28.00 4.16
C GLY A 126 -11.13 -28.31 2.80
N VAL A 127 -11.72 -27.88 1.69
CA VAL A 127 -11.17 -28.03 0.34
C VAL A 127 -10.66 -26.68 -0.15
N TRP A 128 -9.39 -26.61 -0.51
CA TRP A 128 -8.80 -25.42 -1.08
C TRP A 128 -9.17 -25.30 -2.58
N THR A 129 -9.62 -24.11 -2.97
CA THR A 129 -10.00 -23.78 -4.33
C THR A 129 -9.12 -22.60 -4.80
N PRO A 130 -8.29 -22.79 -5.83
CA PRO A 130 -7.32 -21.76 -6.27
C PRO A 130 -7.98 -20.54 -6.92
N VAL A 131 -9.10 -20.73 -7.61
CA VAL A 131 -9.87 -19.64 -8.25
C VAL A 131 -11.18 -19.45 -7.50
N THR A 132 -11.41 -18.24 -7.02
CA THR A 132 -12.59 -17.90 -6.23
C THR A 132 -13.83 -17.72 -7.13
N GLU A 133 -14.85 -18.53 -6.90
CA GLU A 133 -16.16 -18.40 -7.57
C GLU A 133 -17.08 -17.48 -6.74
N TYR A 134 -17.13 -16.22 -7.09
CA TYR A 134 -17.88 -15.19 -6.35
C TYR A 134 -19.40 -15.32 -6.45
N LYS A 135 -19.94 -16.15 -7.37
CA LYS A 135 -21.37 -16.47 -7.46
C LYS A 135 -21.79 -17.55 -6.47
N ASP A 136 -20.84 -18.39 -6.04
CA ASP A 136 -21.15 -19.51 -5.13
C ASP A 136 -21.68 -18.97 -3.79
N PRO A 137 -22.86 -19.42 -3.33
CA PRO A 137 -23.41 -19.02 -2.04
C PRO A 137 -22.48 -19.29 -0.85
N LYS A 138 -21.69 -20.38 -0.88
CA LYS A 138 -20.73 -20.71 0.19
C LYS A 138 -19.58 -19.71 0.23
N THR A 139 -19.04 -19.31 -0.93
CA THR A 139 -18.05 -18.25 -1.07
C THR A 139 -18.57 -16.94 -0.48
N LYS A 140 -19.81 -16.56 -0.83
CA LYS A 140 -20.42 -15.32 -0.31
C LYS A 140 -20.55 -15.35 1.21
N ILE A 141 -21.07 -16.46 1.75
CA ILE A 141 -21.22 -16.63 3.21
C ILE A 141 -19.86 -16.53 3.91
N LEU A 142 -18.83 -17.21 3.39
CA LEU A 142 -17.50 -17.21 3.96
C LEU A 142 -16.89 -15.81 3.96
N LEU A 143 -16.80 -15.15 2.80
CA LEU A 143 -16.19 -13.83 2.68
C LEU A 143 -16.90 -12.76 3.50
N LEU A 144 -18.25 -12.78 3.53
CA LEU A 144 -19.02 -11.85 4.37
C LEU A 144 -18.81 -12.14 5.87
N ALA A 145 -18.63 -13.40 6.27
CA ALA A 145 -18.31 -13.75 7.64
C ALA A 145 -16.91 -13.27 8.04
N GLU A 146 -15.89 -13.45 7.17
CA GLU A 146 -14.52 -13.00 7.40
C GLU A 146 -14.44 -11.48 7.59
N VAL A 147 -14.99 -10.70 6.66
CA VAL A 147 -14.97 -9.22 6.77
C VAL A 147 -15.79 -8.72 7.96
N THR A 148 -16.87 -9.43 8.33
CA THR A 148 -17.65 -9.13 9.53
C THR A 148 -16.83 -9.33 10.81
N ALA A 149 -16.08 -10.44 10.86
CA ALA A 149 -15.20 -10.75 12.00
C ALA A 149 -14.11 -9.68 12.14
N ILE A 150 -13.43 -9.34 11.04
CA ILE A 150 -12.41 -8.28 10.99
C ILE A 150 -13.00 -6.94 11.42
N ALA A 151 -14.12 -6.50 10.85
CA ALA A 151 -14.74 -5.24 11.23
C ALA A 151 -15.08 -5.16 12.72
N LYS A 152 -15.50 -6.28 13.34
CA LYS A 152 -15.76 -6.36 14.78
C LYS A 152 -14.49 -6.32 15.63
N GLU A 153 -13.47 -7.07 15.22
CA GLU A 153 -12.19 -7.17 15.92
C GLU A 153 -11.46 -5.83 15.98
N TYR A 154 -11.44 -5.11 14.84
CA TYR A 154 -10.64 -3.90 14.71
C TYR A 154 -11.43 -2.58 14.88
N LYS A 155 -12.73 -2.63 15.16
CA LYS A 155 -13.63 -1.45 15.18
C LYS A 155 -13.19 -0.28 16.07
N ASP A 156 -12.46 -0.58 17.13
CA ASP A 156 -12.03 0.40 18.13
C ASP A 156 -10.49 0.50 18.23
N THR A 157 -9.77 0.10 17.17
CA THR A 157 -8.31 0.05 17.15
C THR A 157 -7.71 1.42 16.80
N PRO A 158 -7.01 2.10 17.74
CA PRO A 158 -6.29 3.32 17.43
C PRO A 158 -5.25 3.10 16.35
N GLY A 159 -5.12 4.04 15.41
CA GLY A 159 -4.18 3.94 14.31
C GLY A 159 -4.66 3.12 13.10
N LEU A 160 -5.81 2.47 13.16
CA LEU A 160 -6.42 1.92 11.96
C LEU A 160 -7.00 3.06 11.11
N LEU A 161 -6.54 3.21 9.87
CA LEU A 161 -6.94 4.31 8.98
C LEU A 161 -8.13 3.92 8.11
N LEU A 162 -8.07 2.76 7.48
CA LEU A 162 -9.10 2.27 6.58
C LEU A 162 -8.93 0.75 6.34
N PHE A 163 -9.99 0.13 5.82
CA PHE A 163 -9.94 -1.25 5.32
C PHE A 163 -9.79 -1.26 3.80
N LEU A 164 -8.97 -2.18 3.29
CA LEU A 164 -8.78 -2.43 1.87
C LEU A 164 -9.30 -3.83 1.52
N LEU A 165 -10.23 -3.93 0.58
CA LEU A 165 -10.80 -5.16 0.08
C LEU A 165 -10.14 -5.58 -1.24
N GLY A 166 -9.63 -6.79 -1.27
CA GLY A 166 -8.96 -7.36 -2.43
C GLY A 166 -7.49 -6.98 -2.55
N ASN A 167 -6.86 -7.59 -3.54
CA ASN A 167 -5.55 -7.25 -4.11
C ASN A 167 -5.54 -7.72 -5.56
N GLU A 168 -5.91 -6.83 -6.50
CA GLU A 168 -5.96 -7.16 -7.93
C GLU A 168 -6.85 -8.36 -8.27
N ASN A 169 -7.97 -8.49 -7.56
CA ASN A 169 -8.88 -9.62 -7.76
C ASN A 169 -9.44 -9.67 -9.19
N ASN A 170 -9.49 -8.53 -9.88
CA ASN A 170 -9.85 -8.43 -11.28
C ASN A 170 -8.89 -9.21 -12.20
N TYR A 171 -7.60 -9.23 -11.91
CA TYR A 171 -6.63 -10.07 -12.63
C TYR A 171 -6.84 -11.55 -12.29
N GLY A 172 -7.10 -11.90 -11.04
CA GLY A 172 -7.38 -13.27 -10.61
C GLY A 172 -8.63 -13.92 -11.19
N LEU A 173 -9.47 -13.19 -11.93
CA LEU A 173 -10.63 -13.74 -12.62
C LEU A 173 -10.27 -14.56 -13.86
N PHE A 174 -9.05 -14.43 -14.38
CA PHE A 174 -8.61 -15.06 -15.63
C PHE A 174 -7.83 -16.34 -15.39
N TRP A 175 -7.15 -16.47 -14.25
CA TRP A 175 -6.27 -17.60 -13.97
C TRP A 175 -6.09 -17.85 -12.46
N SER A 176 -5.44 -18.96 -12.12
CA SER A 176 -5.22 -19.39 -10.73
C SER A 176 -3.92 -18.83 -10.10
N GLY A 177 -3.12 -18.09 -10.85
CA GLY A 177 -1.85 -17.53 -10.39
C GLY A 177 -1.92 -16.08 -9.93
N ALA A 178 -0.77 -15.50 -9.69
CA ALA A 178 -0.59 -14.09 -9.32
C ALA A 178 -0.17 -13.20 -10.51
N GLU A 179 0.15 -13.81 -11.64
CA GLU A 179 0.70 -13.14 -12.83
C GLU A 179 -0.39 -12.58 -13.75
N THR A 180 -0.03 -11.64 -14.59
CA THR A 180 -0.99 -10.89 -15.44
C THR A 180 -0.88 -11.21 -16.93
N GLU A 181 0.06 -12.06 -17.33
CA GLU A 181 0.36 -12.34 -18.73
C GLU A 181 -0.79 -13.00 -19.49
N ASP A 182 -1.64 -13.75 -18.81
CA ASP A 182 -2.77 -14.47 -19.41
C ASP A 182 -4.00 -13.58 -19.68
N PHE A 183 -3.83 -12.29 -19.56
CA PHE A 183 -4.92 -11.35 -19.75
C PHE A 183 -5.34 -11.32 -21.22
N PRO A 184 -6.64 -11.49 -21.55
CA PRO A 184 -7.05 -11.43 -22.95
C PRO A 184 -6.79 -10.05 -23.53
N GLU A 185 -6.21 -10.00 -24.73
CA GLU A 185 -5.94 -8.74 -25.41
C GLU A 185 -7.21 -8.09 -25.96
N GLU A 186 -8.19 -8.92 -26.39
CA GLU A 186 -9.39 -8.43 -27.05
C GLU A 186 -10.40 -7.85 -26.05
N ASP A 187 -10.79 -6.59 -26.28
CA ASP A 187 -11.71 -5.85 -25.40
C ASP A 187 -13.07 -6.53 -25.23
N GLU A 188 -13.58 -7.20 -26.28
CA GLU A 188 -14.84 -7.94 -26.20
C GLU A 188 -14.73 -9.13 -25.23
N LYS A 189 -13.62 -9.84 -25.22
CA LYS A 189 -13.39 -10.94 -24.26
C LYS A 189 -13.28 -10.40 -22.83
N LYS A 190 -12.54 -9.28 -22.63
CA LYS A 190 -12.48 -8.61 -21.31
C LYS A 190 -13.87 -8.25 -20.81
N LYS A 191 -14.71 -7.66 -21.66
CA LYS A 191 -16.08 -7.28 -21.33
C LYS A 191 -16.92 -8.49 -20.92
N ILE A 192 -16.90 -9.58 -21.69
CA ILE A 192 -17.62 -10.82 -21.36
C ILE A 192 -17.20 -11.38 -20.00
N ILE A 193 -15.89 -11.39 -19.70
CA ILE A 193 -15.34 -11.85 -18.42
C ILE A 193 -15.77 -10.90 -17.30
N GLY A 194 -15.68 -9.60 -17.52
CA GLY A 194 -16.12 -8.57 -16.59
C GLY A 194 -17.57 -8.79 -16.16
N GLU A 195 -18.49 -8.94 -17.11
CA GLU A 195 -19.90 -9.17 -16.83
C GLU A 195 -20.15 -10.50 -16.11
N ARG A 196 -19.47 -11.56 -16.54
CA ARG A 196 -19.71 -12.91 -16.02
C ARG A 196 -19.10 -13.14 -14.65
N LEU A 197 -17.87 -12.68 -14.41
CA LEU A 197 -17.06 -12.95 -13.23
C LEU A 197 -16.77 -11.71 -12.38
N GLY A 198 -16.48 -10.57 -13.03
CA GLY A 198 -16.16 -9.30 -12.36
C GLY A 198 -17.37 -8.71 -11.64
N ARG A 199 -18.52 -8.61 -12.31
CA ARG A 199 -19.73 -8.03 -11.72
C ARG A 199 -20.16 -8.72 -10.42
N PRO A 200 -20.22 -10.05 -10.32
CA PRO A 200 -20.51 -10.72 -9.04
C PRO A 200 -19.47 -10.44 -7.96
N MET A 201 -18.20 -10.30 -8.33
CA MET A 201 -17.11 -9.99 -7.40
C MET A 201 -17.27 -8.57 -6.81
N TYR A 202 -17.44 -7.57 -7.68
CA TYR A 202 -17.59 -6.17 -7.22
C TYR A 202 -18.88 -5.99 -6.42
N LYS A 203 -19.97 -6.62 -6.84
CA LYS A 203 -21.21 -6.63 -6.06
C LYS A 203 -20.99 -7.21 -4.66
N LEU A 204 -20.25 -8.33 -4.54
CA LEU A 204 -19.95 -8.90 -3.23
C LEU A 204 -19.00 -8.03 -2.40
N MET A 205 -18.05 -7.31 -3.03
CA MET A 205 -17.23 -6.32 -2.35
C MET A 205 -18.07 -5.15 -1.81
N ASN A 206 -19.07 -4.71 -2.56
CA ASN A 206 -20.02 -3.72 -2.09
C ASN A 206 -20.88 -4.21 -0.93
N ASP A 207 -21.40 -5.43 -1.00
CA ASP A 207 -22.14 -6.06 0.09
C ASP A 207 -21.28 -6.17 1.36
N ALA A 208 -19.99 -6.47 1.19
CA ALA A 208 -19.00 -6.47 2.27
C ALA A 208 -18.80 -5.08 2.89
N ALA A 209 -18.68 -4.04 2.07
CA ALA A 209 -18.56 -2.65 2.53
C ALA A 209 -19.78 -2.22 3.35
N ILE A 210 -21.01 -2.48 2.87
CA ILE A 210 -22.25 -2.22 3.60
C ILE A 210 -22.22 -2.92 4.97
N LYS A 211 -21.79 -4.20 4.99
CA LYS A 211 -21.73 -5.00 6.22
C LYS A 211 -20.71 -4.44 7.22
N MET A 212 -19.52 -4.08 6.76
CA MET A 212 -18.46 -3.51 7.60
C MET A 212 -18.88 -2.15 8.16
N LYS A 213 -19.45 -1.26 7.33
CA LYS A 213 -19.97 0.04 7.75
C LYS A 213 -21.10 -0.07 8.77
N SER A 214 -21.93 -1.10 8.70
CA SER A 214 -22.96 -1.35 9.73
C SER A 214 -22.38 -1.66 11.12
N ILE A 215 -21.10 -2.04 11.20
CA ILE A 215 -20.37 -2.31 12.44
C ILE A 215 -19.60 -1.09 12.91
N ASN A 216 -18.89 -0.43 11.99
CA ASN A 216 -18.13 0.80 12.27
C ASN A 216 -18.15 1.71 11.02
N ASN A 217 -18.87 2.81 11.09
CA ASN A 217 -18.98 3.80 10.02
C ASN A 217 -17.95 4.95 10.14
N ASN A 218 -16.99 4.84 11.05
CA ASN A 218 -15.94 5.85 11.22
C ASN A 218 -14.70 5.63 10.34
N LEU A 219 -14.66 4.50 9.63
CA LEU A 219 -13.54 4.11 8.78
C LEU A 219 -14.02 3.88 7.34
N PRO A 220 -13.36 4.47 6.36
CA PRO A 220 -13.68 4.24 4.95
C PRO A 220 -13.27 2.83 4.51
N ILE A 221 -13.97 2.35 3.49
CA ILE A 221 -13.69 1.08 2.83
C ILE A 221 -13.19 1.37 1.41
N ALA A 222 -12.01 0.84 1.07
CA ALA A 222 -11.43 0.89 -0.26
C ALA A 222 -11.47 -0.49 -0.93
N ILE A 223 -11.49 -0.52 -2.25
CA ILE A 223 -11.13 -1.72 -3.03
C ILE A 223 -9.68 -1.62 -3.51
N CYS A 224 -9.05 -2.74 -3.86
CA CYS A 224 -7.75 -2.76 -4.51
C CYS A 224 -7.87 -3.42 -5.89
N ASN A 225 -7.94 -2.59 -6.91
CA ASN A 225 -8.04 -3.02 -8.30
C ASN A 225 -6.65 -3.07 -8.96
N GLY A 226 -6.46 -3.95 -9.94
CA GLY A 226 -5.32 -3.89 -10.85
C GLY A 226 -5.63 -2.94 -11.99
N ASP A 227 -4.93 -1.82 -12.05
CA ASP A 227 -5.15 -0.72 -13.00
C ASP A 227 -6.64 -0.31 -13.08
N LEU A 228 -7.13 0.23 -14.19
CA LEU A 228 -8.50 0.73 -14.39
C LEU A 228 -9.44 -0.29 -15.05
N LEU A 229 -9.07 -1.56 -15.05
CA LEU A 229 -9.89 -2.59 -15.66
C LEU A 229 -11.25 -2.72 -14.95
N PHE A 230 -12.33 -2.80 -15.73
CA PHE A 230 -13.72 -2.90 -15.28
C PHE A 230 -14.26 -1.67 -14.53
N ALA A 231 -13.72 -0.49 -14.80
CA ALA A 231 -14.18 0.74 -14.19
C ALA A 231 -15.69 0.96 -14.31
N GLU A 232 -16.29 0.66 -15.48
CA GLU A 232 -17.74 0.77 -15.69
C GLU A 232 -18.55 -0.12 -14.73
N ILE A 233 -18.10 -1.37 -14.52
CA ILE A 233 -18.76 -2.30 -13.59
C ILE A 233 -18.58 -1.83 -12.14
N ILE A 234 -17.41 -1.29 -11.80
CA ILE A 234 -17.16 -0.73 -10.47
C ILE A 234 -18.09 0.47 -10.21
N ALA A 235 -18.26 1.35 -11.19
CA ALA A 235 -19.19 2.48 -11.08
C ALA A 235 -20.63 2.05 -10.78
N GLU A 236 -21.08 0.96 -11.40
CA GLU A 236 -22.42 0.41 -11.23
C GLU A 236 -22.62 -0.34 -9.92
N GLU A 237 -21.67 -1.17 -9.53
CA GLU A 237 -21.80 -2.13 -8.41
C GLU A 237 -21.24 -1.63 -7.08
N CYS A 238 -20.22 -0.73 -7.08
CA CYS A 238 -19.49 -0.34 -5.87
C CYS A 238 -19.98 1.00 -5.28
N THR A 239 -21.29 1.13 -5.07
CA THR A 239 -21.93 2.38 -4.61
C THR A 239 -21.64 2.73 -3.14
N ASP A 240 -21.26 1.74 -2.32
CA ASP A 240 -20.94 1.89 -0.90
C ASP A 240 -19.43 1.81 -0.61
N ILE A 241 -18.60 1.65 -1.64
CA ILE A 241 -17.14 1.79 -1.55
C ILE A 241 -16.79 3.28 -1.51
N ASP A 242 -15.91 3.70 -0.59
CA ASP A 242 -15.56 5.11 -0.39
C ASP A 242 -14.37 5.54 -1.24
N ILE A 243 -13.45 4.63 -1.55
CA ILE A 243 -12.15 4.92 -2.16
C ILE A 243 -11.85 3.90 -3.25
N TYR A 244 -11.49 4.39 -4.42
CA TYR A 244 -10.93 3.57 -5.47
C TYR A 244 -9.43 3.39 -5.23
N GLY A 245 -9.03 2.23 -4.72
CA GLY A 245 -7.63 1.84 -4.61
C GLY A 245 -7.18 1.07 -5.84
N THR A 246 -5.94 1.27 -6.26
CA THR A 246 -5.37 0.61 -7.44
C THR A 246 -3.89 0.34 -7.30
N ASN A 247 -3.46 -0.85 -7.70
CA ASN A 247 -2.08 -1.14 -8.00
C ASN A 247 -1.82 -0.72 -9.46
N MET A 248 -0.86 0.17 -9.68
CA MET A 248 -0.64 0.74 -11.00
C MET A 248 0.83 0.94 -11.32
N TYR A 249 1.31 0.18 -12.30
CA TYR A 249 2.69 0.17 -12.76
C TYR A 249 2.76 0.61 -14.22
N ARG A 250 2.68 1.93 -14.45
CA ARG A 250 2.70 2.55 -15.78
C ARG A 250 3.99 3.35 -16.07
N GLY A 251 5.06 3.08 -15.33
CA GLY A 251 6.31 3.81 -15.44
C GLY A 251 6.30 5.14 -14.70
N LYS A 252 6.87 6.18 -15.30
CA LYS A 252 7.02 7.50 -14.67
C LYS A 252 5.74 8.32 -14.53
N SER A 253 4.64 7.88 -15.11
CA SER A 253 3.37 8.61 -15.14
C SER A 253 2.19 7.66 -15.05
N PHE A 254 1.18 8.03 -14.26
CA PHE A 254 -0.11 7.32 -14.22
C PHE A 254 -1.04 7.72 -15.37
N THR A 255 -0.57 8.58 -16.28
CA THR A 255 -1.26 9.03 -17.48
C THR A 255 -2.66 9.60 -17.19
N ASP A 256 -3.72 8.96 -17.64
CA ASP A 256 -5.13 9.38 -17.54
C ASP A 256 -5.84 8.93 -16.27
N ALA A 257 -5.14 8.24 -15.35
CA ALA A 257 -5.78 7.56 -14.21
C ALA A 257 -6.60 8.50 -13.32
N PHE A 258 -6.06 9.66 -12.97
CA PHE A 258 -6.75 10.62 -12.10
C PHE A 258 -8.05 11.15 -12.73
N GLU A 259 -7.98 11.51 -14.00
CA GLU A 259 -9.12 12.06 -14.74
C GLU A 259 -10.19 11.00 -14.97
N ARG A 260 -9.79 9.78 -15.36
CA ARG A 260 -10.72 8.67 -15.57
C ARG A 260 -11.44 8.27 -14.30
N VAL A 261 -10.72 8.10 -13.19
CA VAL A 261 -11.35 7.74 -11.91
C VAL A 261 -12.32 8.83 -11.47
N LYS A 262 -11.97 10.10 -11.61
CA LYS A 262 -12.90 11.21 -11.32
C LYS A 262 -14.13 11.20 -12.22
N LYS A 263 -13.96 11.00 -13.52
CA LYS A 263 -15.04 11.07 -14.51
C LYS A 263 -15.92 9.83 -14.51
N GLU A 264 -15.31 8.65 -14.43
CA GLU A 264 -16.00 7.37 -14.61
C GLU A 264 -16.58 6.83 -13.30
N LEU A 265 -15.90 7.06 -12.17
CA LEU A 265 -16.27 6.52 -10.87
C LEU A 265 -16.78 7.58 -9.89
N ASP A 266 -16.43 8.84 -10.08
CA ASP A 266 -16.64 9.92 -9.11
C ASP A 266 -16.12 9.56 -7.71
N MET A 267 -14.91 8.99 -7.64
CA MET A 267 -14.25 8.55 -6.39
C MET A 267 -12.89 9.22 -6.20
N PRO A 268 -12.41 9.32 -4.94
CA PRO A 268 -10.99 9.58 -4.70
C PRO A 268 -10.17 8.38 -5.16
N ILE A 269 -8.98 8.65 -5.70
CA ILE A 269 -8.00 7.62 -6.07
C ILE A 269 -6.91 7.50 -5.02
N LEU A 270 -6.61 6.24 -4.65
CA LEU A 270 -5.50 5.84 -3.79
C LEU A 270 -4.64 4.82 -4.54
N PHE A 271 -3.38 5.15 -4.78
CA PHE A 271 -2.46 4.17 -5.37
C PHE A 271 -2.01 3.20 -4.26
N THR A 272 -2.60 2.01 -4.25
CA THR A 272 -2.31 0.98 -3.23
C THR A 272 -0.98 0.29 -3.44
N GLU A 273 -0.49 0.28 -4.70
CA GLU A 273 0.88 -0.04 -5.05
C GLU A 273 1.32 0.75 -6.27
N PHE A 274 2.55 1.23 -6.23
CA PHE A 274 3.31 1.73 -7.36
C PHE A 274 4.80 1.76 -6.99
N GLY A 275 5.67 1.70 -7.96
CA GLY A 275 7.10 1.71 -7.70
C GLY A 275 7.90 1.22 -8.89
N ALA A 276 9.16 0.93 -8.65
CA ALA A 276 10.08 0.32 -9.61
C ALA A 276 11.10 -0.52 -8.84
N ASP A 277 11.63 -1.54 -9.49
CA ASP A 277 12.74 -2.29 -8.97
C ASP A 277 14.06 -1.52 -9.05
N ALA A 278 15.05 -1.95 -8.28
CA ALA A 278 16.38 -1.37 -8.28
C ALA A 278 17.38 -2.13 -9.16
N PHE A 279 16.91 -3.11 -9.95
CA PHE A 279 17.76 -3.90 -10.81
C PHE A 279 17.56 -3.51 -12.28
N ASN A 280 18.64 -3.14 -12.95
CA ASN A 280 18.63 -2.81 -14.37
C ASN A 280 19.06 -4.04 -15.16
N VAL A 281 18.12 -4.64 -15.88
CA VAL A 281 18.35 -5.86 -16.68
C VAL A 281 19.33 -5.62 -17.85
N ILE A 282 19.41 -4.39 -18.36
CA ILE A 282 20.27 -4.04 -19.49
C ILE A 282 21.76 -4.02 -19.08
N SER A 283 22.07 -3.37 -17.95
CA SER A 283 23.42 -3.34 -17.38
C SER A 283 23.73 -4.55 -16.52
N ASN A 284 22.72 -5.33 -16.15
CA ASN A 284 22.79 -6.49 -15.25
C ASN A 284 23.39 -6.13 -13.89
N GLU A 285 22.96 -5.00 -13.33
CA GLU A 285 23.43 -4.47 -12.04
C GLU A 285 22.35 -3.63 -11.34
N GLU A 286 22.55 -3.35 -10.06
CA GLU A 286 21.69 -2.47 -9.28
C GLU A 286 21.76 -1.02 -9.79
N ASP A 287 20.61 -0.41 -10.11
CA ASP A 287 20.46 0.98 -10.52
C ASP A 287 19.52 1.74 -9.58
N GLN A 288 20.07 2.21 -8.49
CA GLN A 288 19.33 2.96 -7.47
C GLN A 288 18.83 4.33 -7.97
N GLU A 289 19.49 4.93 -8.98
CA GLU A 289 19.06 6.21 -9.55
C GLU A 289 17.77 6.02 -10.37
N MET A 290 17.70 4.95 -11.17
CA MET A 290 16.52 4.57 -11.95
C MET A 290 15.31 4.32 -11.04
N GLN A 291 15.47 3.48 -10.01
CA GLN A 291 14.41 3.22 -9.03
C GLN A 291 13.86 4.51 -8.43
N ALA A 292 14.75 5.36 -7.90
CA ALA A 292 14.37 6.62 -7.28
C ALA A 292 13.68 7.58 -8.26
N PHE A 293 14.09 7.59 -9.53
CA PHE A 293 13.49 8.41 -10.57
C PHE A 293 12.00 8.10 -10.75
N TYR A 294 11.65 6.85 -10.94
CA TYR A 294 10.25 6.45 -11.13
C TYR A 294 9.39 6.78 -9.93
N MET A 295 9.85 6.48 -8.72
CA MET A 295 9.12 6.77 -7.48
C MET A 295 8.89 8.28 -7.28
N VAL A 296 9.90 9.10 -7.55
CA VAL A 296 9.79 10.57 -7.42
C VAL A 296 8.81 11.16 -8.44
N GLU A 297 8.84 10.72 -9.70
CA GLU A 297 7.89 11.21 -10.71
C GLU A 297 6.46 10.77 -10.42
N ASN A 298 6.23 9.54 -9.96
CA ASN A 298 4.91 9.09 -9.53
C ASN A 298 4.36 9.91 -8.36
N TRP A 299 5.15 10.13 -7.30
CA TRP A 299 4.75 10.96 -6.17
C TRP A 299 4.45 12.40 -6.58
N LYS A 300 5.21 12.96 -7.50
CA LYS A 300 4.95 14.31 -8.03
C LYS A 300 3.55 14.41 -8.65
N GLU A 301 3.14 13.42 -9.44
CA GLU A 301 1.80 13.40 -10.01
C GLU A 301 0.71 13.25 -8.94
N ILE A 302 0.92 12.40 -7.93
CA ILE A 302 -0.01 12.24 -6.80
C ILE A 302 -0.22 13.58 -6.11
N TYR A 303 0.85 14.28 -5.72
CA TYR A 303 0.72 15.60 -5.07
C TYR A 303 0.06 16.63 -5.97
N GLN A 304 0.39 16.66 -7.27
CA GLN A 304 -0.19 17.61 -8.21
C GLN A 304 -1.70 17.41 -8.43
N ASN A 305 -2.23 16.21 -8.17
CA ASN A 305 -3.63 15.88 -8.31
C ASN A 305 -4.40 15.87 -6.98
N ALA A 306 -3.79 16.37 -5.90
CA ALA A 306 -4.49 16.58 -4.64
C ALA A 306 -5.56 17.66 -4.74
N SER A 307 -6.57 17.59 -3.87
CA SER A 307 -7.68 18.55 -3.82
C SER A 307 -7.20 20.00 -3.65
N GLY A 308 -7.77 20.92 -4.39
CA GLY A 308 -7.49 22.36 -4.31
C GLY A 308 -6.35 22.85 -5.21
N LEU A 309 -5.69 21.99 -5.97
CA LEU A 309 -4.53 22.36 -6.80
C LEU A 309 -4.85 22.61 -8.28
N GLY A 310 -6.11 22.47 -8.70
CA GLY A 310 -6.57 22.83 -10.05
C GLY A 310 -6.35 21.77 -11.13
N LYS A 311 -5.81 20.57 -10.78
CA LYS A 311 -5.86 19.36 -11.62
C LYS A 311 -7.10 18.53 -11.28
N SER A 312 -7.05 17.19 -11.44
CA SER A 312 -8.20 16.32 -11.15
C SER A 312 -8.73 16.47 -9.72
N GLY A 313 -7.87 16.74 -8.75
CA GLY A 313 -8.25 17.06 -7.37
C GLY A 313 -8.83 15.89 -6.60
N ASN A 314 -8.52 14.65 -6.99
CA ASN A 314 -9.07 13.45 -6.39
C ASN A 314 -8.01 12.49 -5.82
N ALA A 315 -6.72 12.82 -5.89
CA ALA A 315 -5.66 12.02 -5.29
C ALA A 315 -5.65 12.21 -3.76
N ILE A 316 -5.72 11.12 -3.02
CA ILE A 316 -5.63 11.11 -1.55
C ILE A 316 -4.34 10.51 -1.02
N GLY A 317 -3.43 10.12 -1.90
CA GLY A 317 -2.11 9.59 -1.57
C GLY A 317 -1.79 8.29 -2.30
N GLY A 318 -0.80 7.58 -1.78
CA GLY A 318 -0.39 6.31 -2.33
C GLY A 318 0.57 5.55 -1.41
N PHE A 319 0.85 4.30 -1.78
CA PHE A 319 1.76 3.39 -1.09
C PHE A 319 2.87 2.96 -2.05
N THR A 320 4.09 3.44 -1.79
CA THR A 320 5.26 2.97 -2.53
C THR A 320 5.43 1.46 -2.30
N PHE A 321 5.61 0.70 -3.33
CA PHE A 321 5.94 -0.71 -3.29
C PHE A 321 7.43 -0.87 -3.59
N GLN A 322 8.23 -1.31 -2.60
CA GLN A 322 7.91 -1.58 -1.20
C GLN A 322 9.07 -1.15 -0.25
N PHE A 323 8.92 -1.39 1.06
CA PHE A 323 9.92 -0.92 2.04
C PHE A 323 11.24 -1.66 1.95
N SER A 324 11.22 -3.00 1.98
CA SER A 324 12.44 -3.84 1.89
C SER A 324 12.30 -4.89 0.81
N ASP A 325 13.41 -5.35 0.27
CA ASP A 325 13.44 -6.35 -0.80
C ASP A 325 12.66 -7.63 -0.44
N GLY A 326 11.89 -8.12 -1.39
CA GLY A 326 11.11 -9.34 -1.26
C GLY A 326 11.85 -10.55 -1.85
N TRP A 327 12.74 -11.16 -1.11
CA TRP A 327 13.54 -12.31 -1.56
C TRP A 327 12.74 -13.61 -1.74
N TRP A 328 11.44 -13.51 -1.83
CA TRP A 328 10.55 -14.66 -1.97
C TRP A 328 9.45 -14.36 -2.99
N LYS A 329 8.95 -15.39 -3.64
CA LYS A 329 7.81 -15.33 -4.56
C LYS A 329 6.82 -16.43 -4.27
N TYR A 330 5.59 -16.22 -4.72
CA TYR A 330 4.55 -17.24 -4.61
C TYR A 330 5.00 -18.56 -5.28
N GLY A 331 4.84 -19.67 -4.57
CA GLY A 331 5.25 -21.00 -5.05
C GLY A 331 6.73 -21.30 -4.97
N GLN A 332 7.59 -20.32 -4.63
CA GLN A 332 9.02 -20.55 -4.46
C GLN A 332 9.29 -21.32 -3.14
N THR A 333 9.98 -22.43 -3.24
CA THR A 333 10.31 -23.30 -2.09
C THR A 333 11.78 -23.66 -2.02
N LYS A 334 12.59 -23.21 -2.98
CA LYS A 334 14.03 -23.49 -3.09
C LYS A 334 14.79 -22.21 -3.38
N ASN A 335 16.07 -22.18 -3.03
CA ASN A 335 16.98 -21.06 -3.28
C ASN A 335 16.46 -19.73 -2.70
N LEU A 336 15.78 -19.78 -1.57
CA LEU A 336 15.18 -18.61 -0.91
C LEU A 336 16.20 -17.62 -0.33
N ASP A 337 17.48 -18.00 -0.35
CA ASP A 337 18.64 -17.22 0.06
C ASP A 337 19.41 -16.60 -1.13
N LEU A 338 18.91 -16.78 -2.35
CA LEU A 338 19.45 -16.15 -3.56
C LEU A 338 18.55 -14.98 -3.96
N HIS A 339 19.16 -13.82 -4.15
CA HIS A 339 18.48 -12.64 -4.73
C HIS A 339 18.33 -12.85 -6.23
N ASP A 340 17.11 -13.12 -6.68
CA ASP A 340 16.84 -13.49 -8.06
C ASP A 340 16.92 -12.27 -8.99
N ASN A 341 17.59 -12.41 -10.10
CA ASN A 341 17.69 -11.39 -11.15
C ASN A 341 16.74 -11.67 -12.33
N ASN A 342 15.93 -12.72 -12.24
CA ASN A 342 14.95 -13.04 -13.28
C ASN A 342 13.74 -12.13 -13.13
N ALA A 343 13.39 -11.44 -14.20
CA ALA A 343 12.18 -10.63 -14.23
C ALA A 343 10.92 -11.49 -14.14
N SER A 344 9.99 -11.08 -13.30
CA SER A 344 8.72 -11.79 -13.11
C SER A 344 7.63 -11.33 -14.07
N TRP A 345 7.70 -10.09 -14.55
CA TRP A 345 6.68 -9.50 -15.42
C TRP A 345 7.24 -8.37 -16.28
N SER A 346 6.48 -7.95 -17.31
CA SER A 346 6.90 -6.96 -18.28
C SER A 346 6.90 -5.54 -17.71
N ASN A 347 7.97 -4.79 -17.96
CA ASN A 347 8.10 -3.39 -17.57
C ASN A 347 7.79 -2.40 -18.70
N ARG A 348 6.89 -2.70 -19.59
CA ARG A 348 6.58 -1.88 -20.79
C ARG A 348 6.44 -0.38 -20.53
N GLY A 349 6.07 0.02 -19.32
CA GLY A 349 6.00 1.42 -18.89
C GLY A 349 7.33 2.04 -18.42
N TYR A 350 8.41 1.26 -18.30
CA TYR A 350 9.68 1.66 -17.69
C TYR A 350 10.78 1.74 -18.73
N ASN A 351 10.73 2.75 -19.57
CA ASN A 351 11.59 2.90 -20.76
C ASN A 351 13.10 3.12 -20.47
N LEU A 352 13.48 3.27 -19.19
CA LEU A 352 14.89 3.33 -18.78
C LEU A 352 15.48 1.94 -18.45
N ASP A 353 14.60 0.93 -18.32
CA ASP A 353 14.94 -0.43 -17.92
C ASP A 353 14.23 -1.44 -18.84
N ILE A 354 14.17 -1.18 -20.12
CA ILE A 354 13.54 -2.05 -21.11
C ILE A 354 14.63 -2.81 -21.89
N ASP A 355 14.52 -4.14 -21.98
CA ASP A 355 15.36 -4.89 -22.89
C ASP A 355 14.96 -4.67 -24.35
N GLY A 356 15.87 -4.96 -25.29
CA GLY A 356 15.64 -4.76 -26.71
C GLY A 356 14.51 -5.60 -27.30
N ASN A 357 14.05 -6.63 -26.58
CA ASN A 357 13.00 -7.55 -27.00
C ASN A 357 11.65 -7.22 -26.35
N ASN A 358 11.61 -6.24 -25.44
CA ASN A 358 10.43 -5.87 -24.67
C ASN A 358 9.84 -7.05 -23.86
N ASN A 359 10.72 -7.89 -23.33
CA ASN A 359 10.37 -9.04 -22.48
C ASN A 359 10.12 -8.61 -21.03
N ASN A 360 9.80 -9.59 -20.19
CA ASN A 360 9.71 -9.39 -18.75
C ASN A 360 11.07 -8.97 -18.20
N ASN A 361 11.14 -7.84 -17.54
CA ASN A 361 12.36 -7.30 -16.94
C ASN A 361 12.11 -6.47 -15.67
N MET A 362 10.94 -6.66 -15.03
CA MET A 362 10.65 -6.18 -13.68
C MET A 362 10.99 -7.26 -12.66
N ASN A 363 11.93 -6.95 -11.75
CA ASN A 363 12.46 -7.89 -10.77
C ASN A 363 11.82 -7.62 -9.42
N GLU A 364 10.77 -8.35 -9.08
CA GLU A 364 9.95 -8.11 -7.90
C GLU A 364 10.75 -8.19 -6.60
N GLU A 365 11.79 -9.03 -6.55
CA GLU A 365 12.67 -9.13 -5.38
C GLU A 365 13.48 -7.86 -5.10
N TRP A 366 13.64 -6.95 -6.09
CA TRP A 366 14.43 -5.72 -5.98
C TRP A 366 13.60 -4.46 -5.76
N PHE A 367 12.34 -4.58 -5.40
CA PHE A 367 11.45 -3.42 -5.24
C PHE A 367 11.67 -2.63 -3.94
N GLY A 368 12.47 -3.13 -3.01
CA GLY A 368 12.71 -2.46 -1.73
C GLY A 368 13.38 -1.10 -1.88
N VAL A 369 12.88 -0.07 -1.20
CA VAL A 369 13.63 1.18 -0.99
C VAL A 369 14.82 0.96 -0.05
N CYS A 370 14.85 -0.19 0.64
CA CYS A 370 15.97 -0.72 1.39
C CYS A 370 16.32 -2.12 0.91
N ALA A 371 17.59 -2.37 0.62
CA ALA A 371 18.10 -3.72 0.47
C ALA A 371 18.11 -4.42 1.83
N LYS A 372 17.98 -5.75 1.80
CA LYS A 372 17.87 -6.58 3.01
C LYS A 372 19.17 -7.36 3.24
N GLY A 373 19.67 -7.33 4.46
CA GLY A 373 20.83 -8.10 4.88
C GLY A 373 20.47 -9.44 5.51
N PRO A 374 21.49 -10.25 5.86
CA PRO A 374 21.27 -11.55 6.48
C PRO A 374 20.60 -11.43 7.84
N THR A 375 19.84 -12.47 8.20
CA THR A 375 19.17 -12.56 9.48
C THR A 375 20.15 -12.94 10.58
N ASN A 376 20.17 -12.18 11.67
CA ASN A 376 20.98 -12.48 12.85
C ASN A 376 20.36 -13.58 13.74
N SER A 377 21.07 -13.97 14.79
CA SER A 377 20.62 -15.02 15.73
C SER A 377 19.33 -14.70 16.50
N LYS A 378 18.91 -13.42 16.50
CA LYS A 378 17.66 -12.95 17.13
C LYS A 378 16.49 -12.93 16.17
N GLY A 379 16.67 -13.31 14.89
CA GLY A 379 15.62 -13.26 13.86
C GLY A 379 15.42 -11.88 13.21
N LEU A 380 16.30 -10.93 13.51
CA LEU A 380 16.30 -9.59 12.90
C LEU A 380 17.34 -9.52 11.78
N TYR A 381 17.14 -8.66 10.80
CA TYR A 381 18.06 -8.39 9.71
C TYR A 381 18.36 -6.90 9.58
N ASN A 382 19.53 -6.58 9.05
CA ASN A 382 19.91 -5.22 8.76
C ASN A 382 19.25 -4.75 7.45
N LEU A 383 18.95 -3.48 7.38
CA LEU A 383 18.46 -2.82 6.18
C LEU A 383 19.49 -1.82 5.66
N TYR A 384 19.68 -1.82 4.35
CA TYR A 384 20.60 -0.93 3.65
C TYR A 384 19.79 0.03 2.76
N PRO A 385 19.51 1.26 3.24
CA PRO A 385 18.74 2.24 2.48
C PRO A 385 19.35 2.54 1.11
N ARG A 386 18.51 2.51 0.07
CA ARG A 386 18.87 2.91 -1.30
C ARG A 386 18.64 4.41 -1.54
N ALA A 387 18.99 4.88 -2.73
CA ALA A 387 18.76 6.28 -3.13
C ALA A 387 17.28 6.68 -3.02
N ALA A 388 16.36 5.75 -3.35
CA ALA A 388 14.92 5.95 -3.23
C ALA A 388 14.48 6.30 -1.80
N TYR A 389 15.04 5.64 -0.78
CA TYR A 389 14.78 5.96 0.62
C TYR A 389 15.06 7.43 0.94
N PHE A 390 16.22 7.94 0.53
CA PHE A 390 16.61 9.34 0.79
C PHE A 390 15.84 10.34 -0.09
N ALA A 391 15.47 9.94 -1.30
CA ALA A 391 14.63 10.78 -2.17
C ALA A 391 13.22 10.92 -1.60
N LEU A 392 12.61 9.83 -1.11
CA LEU A 392 11.29 9.85 -0.47
C LEU A 392 11.28 10.68 0.82
N GLN A 393 12.40 10.77 1.54
CA GLN A 393 12.54 11.68 2.67
C GLN A 393 12.31 13.14 2.27
N GLU A 394 12.78 13.57 1.09
CA GLU A 394 12.52 14.92 0.57
C GLU A 394 11.10 15.04 0.00
N VAL A 395 10.60 14.02 -0.70
CA VAL A 395 9.24 13.97 -1.27
C VAL A 395 8.19 14.19 -0.19
N HIS A 396 8.25 13.45 0.91
CA HIS A 396 7.22 13.47 1.95
C HIS A 396 7.26 14.70 2.87
N GLN A 397 8.18 15.66 2.64
CA GLN A 397 8.15 16.95 3.32
C GLN A 397 7.00 17.86 2.84
N LEU A 398 6.41 17.56 1.68
CA LEU A 398 5.30 18.34 1.15
C LEU A 398 4.00 18.08 1.90
N ASN A 399 3.27 19.17 2.16
CA ASN A 399 1.86 19.09 2.53
C ASN A 399 1.04 19.85 1.45
N PRO A 400 0.27 19.12 0.61
CA PRO A 400 -0.46 19.74 -0.49
C PRO A 400 -1.64 20.59 -0.04
N PHE A 401 -2.04 20.52 1.23
CA PHE A 401 -3.21 21.23 1.78
C PHE A 401 -2.86 22.56 2.46
N LEU A 402 -1.60 22.98 2.45
CA LEU A 402 -1.24 24.31 2.93
C LEU A 402 -1.87 25.40 2.06
N LYS A 403 -2.31 26.50 2.69
CA LYS A 403 -3.04 27.58 2.03
C LYS A 403 -2.31 28.19 0.82
N GLU A 404 -1.00 28.29 0.90
CA GLU A 404 -0.14 28.84 -0.16
C GLU A 404 0.24 27.81 -1.23
N MET A 405 -0.09 26.53 -1.04
CA MET A 405 0.32 25.48 -1.95
C MET A 405 -0.32 25.61 -3.34
N ASN A 406 0.49 25.41 -4.37
CA ASN A 406 0.08 25.42 -5.75
C ASN A 406 1.00 24.54 -6.62
N LEU A 407 0.61 24.31 -7.88
CA LEU A 407 1.37 23.45 -8.80
C LEU A 407 2.80 23.93 -9.06
N THR A 408 3.05 25.24 -9.01
CA THR A 408 4.42 25.79 -9.19
C THR A 408 5.30 25.42 -8.01
N ILE A 409 4.82 25.61 -6.78
CA ILE A 409 5.57 25.27 -5.55
C ILE A 409 5.89 23.78 -5.54
N ILE A 410 4.90 22.92 -5.86
CA ILE A 410 5.13 21.47 -5.95
C ILE A 410 6.20 21.16 -7.00
N SER A 411 6.06 21.70 -8.20
CA SER A 411 7.02 21.45 -9.29
C SER A 411 8.44 21.92 -8.93
N GLU A 412 8.59 23.08 -8.28
CA GLU A 412 9.88 23.59 -7.82
C GLU A 412 10.48 22.76 -6.69
N HIS A 413 9.64 22.18 -5.80
CA HIS A 413 10.12 21.26 -4.77
C HIS A 413 10.72 20.00 -5.41
N PHE A 414 10.00 19.34 -6.31
CA PHE A 414 10.48 18.13 -6.99
C PHE A 414 11.71 18.36 -7.85
N LYS A 415 11.83 19.52 -8.51
CA LYS A 415 13.05 19.89 -9.26
C LYS A 415 14.31 20.01 -8.38
N LYS A 416 14.18 20.21 -7.07
CA LYS A 416 15.31 20.31 -6.14
C LYS A 416 15.84 18.94 -5.72
N ILE A 417 15.06 17.88 -5.84
CA ILE A 417 15.47 16.52 -5.50
C ILE A 417 16.59 16.07 -6.46
N ARG A 418 17.76 15.77 -5.93
CA ARG A 418 18.97 15.43 -6.70
C ARG A 418 19.30 13.95 -6.55
N LEU A 419 18.81 13.10 -7.44
CA LEU A 419 18.92 11.64 -7.36
C LEU A 419 20.38 11.17 -7.22
N LYS A 420 21.31 11.68 -8.02
CA LYS A 420 22.74 11.35 -7.91
C LYS A 420 23.32 11.64 -6.52
N LYS A 421 22.86 12.70 -5.85
CA LYS A 421 23.26 13.00 -4.46
C LYS A 421 22.75 11.94 -3.51
N HIS A 422 21.53 11.43 -3.73
CA HIS A 422 20.94 10.36 -2.91
C HIS A 422 21.64 9.02 -3.13
N VAL A 423 22.10 8.72 -4.35
CA VAL A 423 22.95 7.54 -4.61
C VAL A 423 24.25 7.61 -3.81
N LEU A 424 24.92 8.77 -3.80
CA LEU A 424 26.13 8.96 -2.99
C LEU A 424 25.85 8.83 -1.50
N LYS A 425 24.75 9.47 -1.02
CA LYS A 425 24.32 9.39 0.38
C LYS A 425 24.05 7.94 0.81
N ALA A 426 23.37 7.15 -0.02
CA ALA A 426 23.12 5.73 0.23
C ALA A 426 24.44 4.94 0.35
N LYS A 427 25.37 5.13 -0.59
CA LYS A 427 26.68 4.47 -0.56
C LYS A 427 27.49 4.81 0.69
N GLU A 428 27.49 6.07 1.11
CA GLU A 428 28.20 6.51 2.32
C GLU A 428 27.56 5.96 3.59
N HIS A 429 26.23 6.01 3.68
CA HIS A 429 25.48 5.49 4.81
C HIS A 429 25.72 3.98 4.99
N ASN A 430 25.57 3.20 3.91
CA ASN A 430 25.73 1.76 3.97
C ASN A 430 27.17 1.32 4.27
N LYS A 431 28.19 2.10 3.82
CA LYS A 431 29.57 1.85 4.24
C LYS A 431 29.80 2.02 5.74
N SER A 432 29.06 2.88 6.41
CA SER A 432 29.18 3.04 7.86
C SER A 432 28.57 1.84 8.58
N LEU A 433 27.40 1.37 8.13
CA LEU A 433 26.74 0.20 8.70
C LEU A 433 27.62 -1.08 8.61
N LEU A 434 28.24 -1.32 7.45
CA LEU A 434 29.12 -2.47 7.24
C LEU A 434 30.44 -2.43 8.02
N LYS A 435 30.83 -1.30 8.60
CA LYS A 435 32.03 -1.19 9.46
C LYS A 435 31.72 -1.50 10.92
N ASP A 436 30.46 -1.38 11.31
CA ASP A 436 30.00 -1.62 12.67
C ASP A 436 29.56 -3.09 12.87
N GLU A 437 29.59 -3.91 11.81
CA GLU A 437 29.42 -5.38 11.81
C GLU A 437 30.80 -6.09 11.97
#